data_c87bd6a7d8569cf5b98103b464a335c0
#
_entry.id   c87bd6a7d8569cf5b98103b464a335c0
#
_cell.length_a   1.000
_cell.length_b   1.000
_cell.length_c   1.000
_cell.angle_alpha   90.00
_cell.angle_beta   90.00
_cell.angle_gamma   90.00
#
_symmetry.space_group_name_H-M   'P 1'
#
loop_
_entity.id
_entity.type
_entity.pdbx_description
1 polymer ?
#
loop_
_entity_poly.entity_id
_entity_poly.type
_entity_poly.pdbx_seq_one_letter_code
_entity_poly.pdbx_strand_id
1 'polypeptide(L)'
;KSPKNDATRPTQDKIKGAIFSSLGNMFDGGNFLDCYSGTGNMGLEALSRGMNFATLVDNNKGAISVIKENVKSLKAEKDTKIICGNIFSVLERLTLKYDVVYIDPPYAKQENEKLMQKLDALQLVNEDGIVILESLQEEIWPEKMASFVKYKEKCYGITRISYYRKGM
;
A
#
# COMPACT_ATOMS: atom_id res chain seq x y z
N LYS A 1 4.07 -16.64 0.56
CA LYS A 1 3.15 -17.47 -0.19
C LYS A 1 1.73 -16.98 -0.03
N SER A 2 1.02 -16.86 -1.12
CA SER A 2 -0.36 -16.39 -1.09
C SER A 2 -1.30 -17.53 -0.69
N PRO A 3 -2.29 -17.28 0.17
CA PRO A 3 -3.31 -18.27 0.47
C PRO A 3 -4.34 -18.44 -0.65
N LYS A 4 -4.27 -17.61 -1.68
CA LYS A 4 -5.23 -17.65 -2.77
C LYS A 4 -4.86 -18.76 -3.76
N ASN A 5 -5.86 -19.22 -4.48
CA ASN A 5 -5.63 -20.27 -5.46
C ASN A 5 -4.88 -19.71 -6.69
N ASP A 6 -4.41 -20.60 -7.53
CA ASP A 6 -3.59 -20.23 -8.68
C ASP A 6 -4.36 -19.39 -9.70
N ALA A 7 -5.70 -19.52 -9.74
CA ALA A 7 -6.50 -18.80 -10.71
C ALA A 7 -6.51 -17.28 -10.48
N THR A 8 -6.29 -16.82 -9.23
CA THR A 8 -6.29 -15.40 -8.91
C THR A 8 -4.92 -14.75 -9.00
N ARG A 9 -3.86 -15.55 -9.00
CA ARG A 9 -2.50 -15.02 -8.99
C ARG A 9 -2.16 -14.21 -10.26
N PRO A 10 -2.47 -14.66 -11.47
CA PRO A 10 -2.17 -13.86 -12.67
C PRO A 10 -2.87 -12.51 -12.67
N THR A 11 -4.12 -12.47 -12.17
CA THR A 11 -4.86 -11.21 -12.08
C THR A 11 -4.19 -10.26 -11.09
N GLN A 12 -3.74 -10.77 -9.96
CA GLN A 12 -3.07 -9.95 -8.95
C GLN A 12 -1.74 -9.42 -9.45
N ASP A 13 -0.98 -10.24 -10.18
CA ASP A 13 0.28 -9.80 -10.76
C ASP A 13 0.05 -8.73 -11.80
N LYS A 14 -1.00 -8.86 -12.59
CA LYS A 14 -1.37 -7.86 -13.58
C LYS A 14 -1.71 -6.53 -12.92
N ILE A 15 -2.48 -6.57 -11.83
CA ILE A 15 -2.87 -5.36 -11.09
C ILE A 15 -1.64 -4.69 -10.49
N LYS A 16 -0.76 -5.48 -9.87
CA LYS A 16 0.48 -4.96 -9.30
C LYS A 16 1.30 -4.25 -10.36
N GLY A 17 1.50 -4.89 -11.50
CA GLY A 17 2.23 -4.30 -12.62
C GLY A 17 1.58 -3.02 -13.11
N ALA A 18 0.25 -3.01 -13.20
CA ALA A 18 -0.49 -1.84 -13.66
C ALA A 18 -0.34 -0.68 -12.67
N ILE A 19 -0.37 -0.96 -11.37
CA ILE A 19 -0.19 0.09 -10.36
C ILE A 19 1.18 0.74 -10.52
N PHE A 20 2.25 -0.05 -10.57
CA PHE A 20 3.59 0.52 -10.66
C PHE A 20 3.82 1.19 -12.02
N SER A 21 3.27 0.64 -13.08
CA SER A 21 3.32 1.30 -14.39
C SER A 21 2.66 2.69 -14.32
N SER A 22 1.53 2.77 -13.62
CA SER A 22 0.82 4.03 -13.43
C SER A 22 1.64 5.04 -12.63
N LEU A 23 2.52 4.56 -11.75
CA LEU A 23 3.38 5.41 -10.93
C LEU A 23 4.67 5.80 -11.64
N GLY A 24 4.89 5.32 -12.86
CA GLY A 24 6.07 5.66 -13.64
C GLY A 24 7.10 4.55 -13.77
N ASN A 25 6.78 3.35 -13.33
CA ASN A 25 7.61 2.14 -13.38
C ASN A 25 8.84 2.14 -12.49
N MET A 26 9.61 3.23 -12.49
CA MET A 26 10.86 3.30 -11.73
C MET A 26 10.85 4.54 -10.86
N PHE A 27 11.52 4.44 -9.72
CA PHE A 27 11.62 5.52 -8.75
C PHE A 27 13.08 5.91 -8.56
N ASP A 28 13.27 7.15 -8.14
CA ASP A 28 14.59 7.66 -7.76
C ASP A 28 14.57 7.88 -6.24
N GLY A 29 14.42 6.78 -5.51
CA GLY A 29 14.34 6.81 -4.07
C GLY A 29 12.91 6.95 -3.55
N GLY A 30 12.78 7.34 -2.30
CA GLY A 30 11.48 7.54 -1.65
C GLY A 30 11.10 6.42 -0.70
N ASN A 31 10.04 6.65 0.06
CA ASN A 31 9.55 5.73 1.10
C ASN A 31 8.16 5.21 0.74
N PHE A 32 7.99 3.90 0.90
CA PHE A 32 6.74 3.20 0.63
C PHE A 32 6.12 2.71 1.94
N LEU A 33 4.82 2.88 2.10
CA LEU A 33 4.09 2.33 3.26
C LEU A 33 3.01 1.39 2.76
N ASP A 34 3.05 0.15 3.24
CA ASP A 34 2.02 -0.84 2.97
C ASP A 34 1.21 -1.06 4.24
N CYS A 35 -0.02 -0.58 4.26
CA CYS A 35 -0.84 -0.59 5.47
C CYS A 35 -1.39 -1.98 5.82
N TYR A 36 -1.52 -2.87 4.84
CA TYR A 36 -2.00 -4.24 5.02
C TYR A 36 -1.16 -5.14 4.15
N SER A 37 0.02 -5.49 4.64
CA SER A 37 1.09 -5.97 3.77
C SER A 37 0.92 -7.39 3.23
N GLY A 38 0.25 -8.25 3.96
CA GLY A 38 0.01 -9.62 3.52
C GLY A 38 1.29 -10.42 3.34
N THR A 39 1.78 -10.48 2.10
CA THR A 39 3.03 -11.19 1.79
C THR A 39 4.23 -10.26 1.68
N GLY A 40 3.99 -8.95 1.69
CA GLY A 40 5.05 -7.96 1.47
C GLY A 40 5.33 -7.68 0.01
N ASN A 41 4.59 -8.29 -0.90
CA ASN A 41 4.87 -8.19 -2.34
C ASN A 41 4.89 -6.77 -2.87
N MET A 42 3.96 -5.92 -2.43
CA MET A 42 3.89 -4.56 -2.96
C MET A 42 5.11 -3.74 -2.53
N GLY A 43 5.47 -3.81 -1.25
CA GLY A 43 6.65 -3.09 -0.77
C GLY A 43 7.95 -3.60 -1.38
N LEU A 44 8.07 -4.93 -1.53
CA LEU A 44 9.26 -5.50 -2.15
C LEU A 44 9.35 -5.12 -3.63
N GLU A 45 8.21 -5.05 -4.31
CA GLU A 45 8.19 -4.57 -5.69
C GLU A 45 8.62 -3.11 -5.76
N ALA A 46 8.16 -2.28 -4.82
CA ALA A 46 8.55 -0.88 -4.78
C ALA A 46 10.07 -0.72 -4.65
N LEU A 47 10.68 -1.53 -3.78
CA LEU A 47 12.13 -1.51 -3.63
C LEU A 47 12.84 -1.93 -4.91
N SER A 48 12.33 -2.97 -5.58
CA SER A 48 12.94 -3.44 -6.82
C SER A 48 12.86 -2.41 -7.94
N ARG A 49 11.94 -1.46 -7.81
CA ARG A 49 11.76 -0.41 -8.82
C ARG A 49 12.41 0.90 -8.42
N GLY A 50 13.24 0.89 -7.37
CA GLY A 50 14.09 2.05 -7.05
C GLY A 50 13.72 2.84 -5.82
N MET A 51 12.68 2.46 -5.07
CA MET A 51 12.41 3.13 -3.80
C MET A 51 13.45 2.73 -2.76
N ASN A 52 13.73 3.63 -1.82
CA ASN A 52 14.78 3.43 -0.84
C ASN A 52 14.33 2.57 0.34
N PHE A 53 13.09 2.69 0.75
CA PHE A 53 12.66 2.08 2.00
C PHE A 53 11.17 1.73 1.96
N ALA A 54 10.82 0.59 2.56
CA ALA A 54 9.43 0.14 2.65
C ALA A 54 9.08 -0.23 4.08
N THR A 55 8.01 0.35 4.59
CA THR A 55 7.44 -0.03 5.89
C THR A 55 6.26 -0.95 5.61
N LEU A 56 6.31 -2.16 6.15
CA LEU A 56 5.34 -3.22 5.87
C LEU A 56 4.59 -3.55 7.16
N VAL A 57 3.29 -3.26 7.18
CA VAL A 57 2.47 -3.42 8.38
C VAL A 57 1.44 -4.52 8.16
N ASP A 58 1.26 -5.36 9.16
CA ASP A 58 0.17 -6.34 9.17
C ASP A 58 -0.12 -6.69 10.62
N ASN A 59 -1.38 -6.96 10.95
CA ASN A 59 -1.71 -7.33 12.32
C ASN A 59 -1.78 -8.85 12.53
N ASN A 60 -1.58 -9.63 11.49
CA ASN A 60 -1.61 -11.09 11.55
C ASN A 60 -0.19 -11.64 11.70
N LYS A 61 0.04 -12.39 12.77
CA LYS A 61 1.38 -12.93 13.04
C LYS A 61 1.86 -13.90 11.97
N GLY A 62 0.93 -14.66 11.38
CA GLY A 62 1.28 -15.57 10.28
C GLY A 62 1.74 -14.79 9.06
N ALA A 63 1.05 -13.71 8.75
CA ALA A 63 1.45 -12.85 7.63
C ALA A 63 2.84 -12.25 7.89
N ILE A 64 3.09 -11.79 9.11
CA ILE A 64 4.39 -11.23 9.47
C ILE A 64 5.52 -12.25 9.24
N SER A 65 5.30 -13.52 9.59
CA SER A 65 6.29 -14.56 9.34
C SER A 65 6.58 -14.71 7.85
N VAL A 66 5.54 -14.68 7.01
CA VAL A 66 5.71 -14.77 5.55
C VAL A 66 6.45 -13.55 5.03
N ILE A 67 6.11 -12.36 5.51
CA ILE A 67 6.79 -11.14 5.11
C ILE A 67 8.28 -11.23 5.42
N LYS A 68 8.61 -11.67 6.64
CA LYS A 68 10.02 -11.80 7.05
C LYS A 68 10.77 -12.77 6.17
N GLU A 69 10.15 -13.90 5.82
CA GLU A 69 10.76 -14.86 4.91
C GLU A 69 11.03 -14.23 3.55
N ASN A 70 10.05 -13.52 3.01
CA ASN A 70 10.18 -12.91 1.69
C ASN A 70 11.25 -11.82 1.68
N VAL A 71 11.29 -11.01 2.73
CA VAL A 71 12.29 -9.95 2.86
C VAL A 71 13.69 -10.55 2.94
N LYS A 72 13.85 -11.62 3.72
CA LYS A 72 15.13 -12.30 3.85
C LYS A 72 15.56 -12.93 2.55
N SER A 73 14.63 -13.58 1.85
CA SER A 73 14.89 -14.23 0.58
C SER A 73 15.43 -13.25 -0.46
N LEU A 74 14.94 -12.03 -0.45
CA LEU A 74 15.36 -10.98 -1.40
C LEU A 74 16.47 -10.09 -0.83
N LYS A 75 16.98 -10.43 0.36
CA LYS A 75 18.07 -9.68 1.02
C LYS A 75 17.72 -8.22 1.19
N ALA A 76 16.47 -7.94 1.56
CA ALA A 76 15.95 -6.59 1.69
C ALA A 76 15.79 -6.13 3.15
N GLU A 77 16.46 -6.79 4.10
CA GLU A 77 16.26 -6.47 5.52
C GLU A 77 16.65 -5.04 5.86
N LYS A 78 17.69 -4.51 5.23
CA LYS A 78 18.17 -3.16 5.52
C LYS A 78 17.22 -2.08 5.00
N ASP A 79 16.42 -2.43 4.00
CA ASP A 79 15.56 -1.46 3.32
C ASP A 79 14.10 -1.62 3.69
N THR A 80 13.81 -2.40 4.72
CA THR A 80 12.44 -2.62 5.17
C THR A 80 12.32 -2.48 6.67
N LYS A 81 11.13 -2.10 7.10
CA LYS A 81 10.73 -2.19 8.50
C LYS A 81 9.42 -2.95 8.53
N ILE A 82 9.39 -4.07 9.27
CA ILE A 82 8.22 -4.92 9.37
C ILE A 82 7.59 -4.70 10.74
N ILE A 83 6.32 -4.30 10.76
CA ILE A 83 5.64 -3.97 12.01
C ILE A 83 4.37 -4.80 12.14
N CYS A 84 4.27 -5.55 13.24
CA CYS A 84 3.06 -6.31 13.56
C CYS A 84 2.18 -5.44 14.45
N GLY A 85 0.98 -5.13 13.99
CA GLY A 85 0.06 -4.33 14.78
C GLY A 85 -1.11 -3.81 13.95
N ASN A 86 -2.05 -3.22 14.66
CA ASN A 86 -3.18 -2.56 14.02
C ASN A 86 -2.71 -1.27 13.36
N ILE A 87 -3.08 -1.08 12.09
CA ILE A 87 -2.56 0.05 11.31
C ILE A 87 -2.84 1.40 11.98
N PHE A 88 -4.03 1.57 12.58
CA PHE A 88 -4.36 2.84 13.21
C PHE A 88 -3.43 3.17 14.37
N SER A 89 -3.05 2.17 15.14
CA SER A 89 -2.08 2.35 16.24
C SER A 89 -0.66 2.53 15.71
N VAL A 90 -0.30 1.76 14.69
CA VAL A 90 1.04 1.81 14.13
C VAL A 90 1.33 3.19 13.53
N LEU A 91 0.35 3.80 12.87
CA LEU A 91 0.56 5.11 12.24
C LEU A 91 1.07 6.15 13.24
N GLU A 92 0.60 6.07 14.51
CA GLU A 92 0.99 7.04 15.53
C GLU A 92 2.44 6.91 15.95
N ARG A 93 3.08 5.79 15.63
CA ARG A 93 4.48 5.54 16.00
C ARG A 93 5.45 5.72 14.83
N LEU A 94 4.93 6.01 13.64
CA LEU A 94 5.79 6.15 12.47
C LEU A 94 6.47 7.52 12.49
N THR A 95 7.74 7.54 12.13
CA THR A 95 8.55 8.76 12.12
C THR A 95 8.94 9.20 10.72
N LEU A 96 8.73 8.34 9.72
CA LEU A 96 9.02 8.68 8.34
C LEU A 96 7.82 9.33 7.68
N LYS A 97 8.08 10.05 6.61
CA LYS A 97 7.04 10.50 5.69
C LYS A 97 7.14 9.68 4.42
N TYR A 98 6.00 9.43 3.80
CA TYR A 98 5.92 8.47 2.70
C TYR A 98 5.56 9.13 1.39
N ASP A 99 6.12 8.59 0.33
CA ASP A 99 5.89 9.07 -1.04
C ASP A 99 4.82 8.23 -1.72
N VAL A 100 4.66 6.98 -1.30
CA VAL A 100 3.58 6.11 -1.77
C VAL A 100 3.02 5.36 -0.56
N VAL A 101 1.71 5.43 -0.39
CA VAL A 101 0.99 4.67 0.63
C VAL A 101 0.01 3.75 -0.08
N TYR A 102 0.05 2.47 0.24
CA TYR A 102 -0.82 1.48 -0.38
C TYR A 102 -1.79 0.92 0.66
N ILE A 103 -3.07 0.94 0.35
CA ILE A 103 -4.14 0.53 1.26
C ILE A 103 -4.98 -0.54 0.58
N ASP A 104 -4.85 -1.79 1.03
CA ASP A 104 -5.62 -2.93 0.52
C ASP A 104 -6.10 -3.76 1.71
N PRO A 105 -7.17 -3.33 2.40
CA PRO A 105 -7.64 -4.04 3.59
C PRO A 105 -8.19 -5.41 3.22
N PRO A 106 -8.10 -6.39 4.14
CA PRO A 106 -8.48 -7.76 3.84
C PRO A 106 -9.99 -7.98 3.73
N TYR A 107 -10.79 -7.04 4.15
CA TYR A 107 -12.25 -7.18 4.17
C TYR A 107 -12.93 -6.09 3.38
N ALA A 108 -14.14 -6.42 2.90
CA ALA A 108 -14.93 -5.44 2.19
C ALA A 108 -15.37 -4.28 3.08
N LYS A 109 -15.62 -4.57 4.37
CA LYS A 109 -16.00 -3.51 5.28
C LYS A 109 -14.83 -2.60 5.56
N GLN A 110 -15.03 -1.31 5.35
CA GLN A 110 -13.94 -0.37 5.22
C GLN A 110 -13.90 0.69 6.31
N GLU A 111 -12.71 0.94 6.78
CA GLU A 111 -12.43 2.15 7.56
C GLU A 111 -11.46 3.03 6.79
N ASN A 112 -11.52 2.94 5.47
CA ASN A 112 -10.54 3.60 4.61
C ASN A 112 -10.59 5.12 4.73
N GLU A 113 -11.78 5.67 4.89
CA GLU A 113 -11.88 7.12 5.06
C GLU A 113 -11.23 7.57 6.37
N LYS A 114 -11.44 6.82 7.45
CA LYS A 114 -10.77 7.11 8.73
C LYS A 114 -9.27 6.99 8.60
N LEU A 115 -8.81 5.99 7.86
CA LEU A 115 -7.38 5.79 7.65
C LEU A 115 -6.78 6.95 6.86
N MET A 116 -7.46 7.40 5.82
CA MET A 116 -7.03 8.56 5.05
C MET A 116 -6.98 9.81 5.92
N GLN A 117 -7.99 10.01 6.76
CA GLN A 117 -8.03 11.14 7.70
C GLN A 117 -6.84 11.09 8.65
N LYS A 118 -6.48 9.90 9.14
CA LYS A 118 -5.38 9.77 10.08
C LYS A 118 -4.03 10.00 9.41
N LEU A 119 -3.85 9.47 8.20
CA LEU A 119 -2.65 9.74 7.42
C LEU A 119 -2.44 11.23 7.24
N ASP A 120 -3.52 11.95 6.97
CA ASP A 120 -3.49 13.38 6.76
C ASP A 120 -3.21 14.14 8.05
N ALA A 121 -3.92 13.78 9.12
CA ALA A 121 -3.77 14.45 10.42
C ALA A 121 -2.34 14.30 10.96
N LEU A 122 -1.72 13.14 10.77
CA LEU A 122 -0.36 12.87 11.22
C LEU A 122 0.68 13.34 10.20
N GLN A 123 0.25 13.86 9.07
CA GLN A 123 1.12 14.37 8.01
C GLN A 123 2.17 13.34 7.58
N LEU A 124 1.71 12.11 7.37
CA LEU A 124 2.59 11.01 7.00
C LEU A 124 2.85 10.92 5.50
N VAL A 125 2.11 11.66 4.68
CA VAL A 125 2.27 11.64 3.23
C VAL A 125 2.97 12.93 2.78
N ASN A 126 4.02 12.78 1.98
CA ASN A 126 4.76 13.92 1.44
C ASN A 126 3.90 14.73 0.48
N GLU A 127 4.31 15.97 0.20
CA GLU A 127 3.57 16.90 -0.66
C GLU A 127 3.14 16.27 -1.98
N ASP A 128 4.07 15.61 -2.65
CA ASP A 128 3.79 14.97 -3.93
C ASP A 128 3.47 13.49 -3.78
N GLY A 129 3.18 13.08 -2.55
CA GLY A 129 2.92 11.68 -2.25
C GLY A 129 1.59 11.21 -2.82
N ILE A 130 1.51 9.91 -3.05
CA ILE A 130 0.34 9.26 -3.64
C ILE A 130 -0.19 8.23 -2.67
N VAL A 131 -1.51 8.20 -2.49
CA VAL A 131 -2.19 7.17 -1.72
C VAL A 131 -2.99 6.32 -2.69
N ILE A 132 -2.77 5.01 -2.64
CA ILE A 132 -3.44 4.06 -3.53
C ILE A 132 -4.39 3.22 -2.70
N LEU A 133 -5.65 3.18 -3.11
CA LEU A 133 -6.69 2.45 -2.41
C LEU A 133 -7.20 1.34 -3.32
N GLU A 134 -7.03 0.10 -2.88
CA GLU A 134 -7.56 -1.06 -3.58
C GLU A 134 -8.84 -1.52 -2.88
N SER A 135 -9.91 -1.75 -3.67
CA SER A 135 -11.20 -2.11 -3.12
C SER A 135 -11.97 -2.95 -4.11
N LEU A 136 -13.17 -3.38 -3.71
CA LEU A 136 -14.08 -4.05 -4.64
C LEU A 136 -14.63 -3.02 -5.62
N GLN A 137 -14.91 -3.49 -6.83
CA GLN A 137 -15.37 -2.61 -7.91
C GLN A 137 -16.64 -1.83 -7.54
N GLU A 138 -17.56 -2.46 -6.83
CA GLU A 138 -18.81 -1.80 -6.44
C GLU A 138 -18.67 -0.78 -5.33
N GLU A 139 -17.51 -0.74 -4.67
CA GLU A 139 -17.25 0.26 -3.64
C GLU A 139 -16.78 1.54 -4.30
N ILE A 140 -17.58 2.59 -4.18
CA ILE A 140 -17.28 3.87 -4.83
C ILE A 140 -16.77 4.85 -3.78
N TRP A 141 -15.65 5.47 -4.07
CA TRP A 141 -14.97 6.36 -3.14
C TRP A 141 -15.11 7.81 -3.58
N PRO A 142 -15.25 8.75 -2.63
CA PRO A 142 -15.43 10.15 -3.01
C PRO A 142 -14.21 10.72 -3.71
N GLU A 143 -14.44 11.79 -4.46
CA GLU A 143 -13.38 12.53 -5.13
C GLU A 143 -12.38 13.10 -4.15
N LYS A 144 -12.84 13.43 -2.94
CA LYS A 144 -11.99 14.01 -1.91
C LYS A 144 -12.18 13.28 -0.59
N MET A 145 -11.07 12.86 0.02
CA MET A 145 -11.06 12.29 1.36
C MET A 145 -9.97 12.98 2.17
N ALA A 146 -10.34 13.61 3.29
CA ALA A 146 -9.43 14.47 4.05
C ALA A 146 -8.89 15.54 3.09
N SER A 147 -7.60 15.77 3.04
CA SER A 147 -7.03 16.72 2.09
C SER A 147 -6.58 16.05 0.79
N PHE A 148 -6.89 14.77 0.60
CA PHE A 148 -6.50 14.04 -0.60
C PHE A 148 -7.58 14.13 -1.67
N VAL A 149 -7.14 14.30 -2.92
CA VAL A 149 -8.03 14.40 -4.07
C VAL A 149 -7.73 13.26 -5.02
N LYS A 150 -8.79 12.57 -5.44
CA LYS A 150 -8.65 11.47 -6.40
C LYS A 150 -8.32 12.04 -7.78
N TYR A 151 -7.23 11.54 -8.38
CA TYR A 151 -6.82 12.02 -9.70
C TYR A 151 -6.90 10.92 -10.75
N LYS A 152 -7.10 9.68 -10.34
CA LYS A 152 -7.17 8.56 -11.28
C LYS A 152 -7.89 7.39 -10.62
N GLU A 153 -8.60 6.63 -11.44
CA GLU A 153 -9.30 5.44 -10.95
C GLU A 153 -9.41 4.46 -12.09
N LYS A 154 -9.22 3.17 -11.80
CA LYS A 154 -9.32 2.15 -12.81
C LYS A 154 -9.82 0.84 -12.20
N CYS A 155 -10.66 0.12 -12.96
CA CYS A 155 -11.18 -1.16 -12.51
C CYS A 155 -10.56 -2.30 -13.32
N TYR A 156 -10.29 -3.40 -12.63
CA TYR A 156 -9.76 -4.62 -13.22
C TYR A 156 -10.62 -5.77 -12.69
N GLY A 157 -11.61 -6.21 -13.51
CA GLY A 157 -12.55 -7.22 -13.03
C GLY A 157 -13.30 -6.73 -11.80
N ILE A 158 -13.19 -7.45 -10.71
CA ILE A 158 -13.91 -7.10 -9.47
C ILE A 158 -13.12 -6.12 -8.59
N THR A 159 -11.97 -5.66 -9.05
CA THR A 159 -11.08 -4.81 -8.26
C THR A 159 -11.07 -3.39 -8.78
N ARG A 160 -11.17 -2.43 -7.87
CA ARG A 160 -11.08 -1.00 -8.16
C ARG A 160 -9.81 -0.45 -7.53
N ILE A 161 -9.04 0.30 -8.31
CA ILE A 161 -7.84 0.99 -7.82
C ILE A 161 -8.07 2.49 -7.93
N SER A 162 -8.02 3.18 -6.80
CA SER A 162 -8.21 4.63 -6.76
C SER A 162 -6.92 5.30 -6.30
N TYR A 163 -6.52 6.34 -7.00
CA TYR A 163 -5.27 7.06 -6.74
C TYR A 163 -5.57 8.46 -6.24
N TYR A 164 -4.99 8.81 -5.10
CA TYR A 164 -5.19 10.10 -4.47
C TYR A 164 -3.88 10.84 -4.30
N ARG A 165 -3.94 12.18 -4.38
CA ARG A 165 -2.84 13.06 -4.04
C ARG A 165 -3.31 14.11 -3.08
N LYS A 166 -2.37 14.73 -2.36
CA LYS A 166 -2.73 15.88 -1.53
C LYS A 166 -3.28 16.99 -2.42
N GLY A 167 -4.44 17.53 -2.03
CA GLY A 167 -5.01 18.69 -2.69
C GLY A 167 -4.29 19.95 -2.28
N MET A 168 -4.45 20.97 -3.09
CA MET A 168 -3.85 22.27 -2.80
C MET A 168 -4.79 23.15 -2.01
#